data_1d8080d856ec39eb3e89f74908bf51b4
#
_entry.id   1d8080d856ec39eb3e89f74908bf51b4
#
_cell.length_a   1.000
_cell.length_b   1.000
_cell.length_c   1.000
_cell.angle_alpha   90.00
_cell.angle_beta   90.00
_cell.angle_gamma   90.00
#
_symmetry.space_group_name_H-M   'P 1'
#
loop_
_entity.id
_entity.type
_entity.pdbx_description
1 polymer ?
#
loop_
_entity_poly.entity_id
_entity_poly.type
_entity_poly.pdbx_seq_one_letter_code
_entity_poly.pdbx_strand_id
1 'polypeptide(L)'
;MATEVNKEIELEIGHVLFIDIVGYSKLLIDEQRDYLHTLNEVVRRTDSFRRAEAAGKLTRLPTGDGMALVFTTTPDAPVSCALEISKALRSHPELRVRMGIHSGPVSGTTDVNDRSNVAGAGINLAQRVMDCGDAGHILLSKRVADDLEQYRQWRSHLHDLGECEVKHGARVHVVNLYTDELGNPETPDKFQQPKVSQSAPATPVSGMKPVRLSLSVIAALIIVAALAAAAGFYISSHRAGPKAPPSVSTLAPVAIPDKSIAVMPFENLSRDPDNAYFADGIQDEILTRLSKIADLKVISRTSTQHYKSAPENLPEIAKQLGVAHILEGSVQKSADAVRVNVQLIKAANDSIFGLTRLIAN
;
A
#
# COMPACT_ATOMS: atom_id res chain seq x y z
N MET A 1 -11.54 -23.86 33.85
CA MET A 1 -11.63 -22.49 33.38
C MET A 1 -10.26 -22.14 32.82
N ALA A 2 -10.10 -22.18 31.52
CA ALA A 2 -8.85 -21.79 30.85
C ALA A 2 -8.89 -20.28 30.69
N THR A 3 -7.94 -19.62 31.30
CA THR A 3 -7.70 -18.18 31.16
C THR A 3 -7.19 -17.96 29.75
N GLU A 4 -8.02 -17.43 28.85
CA GLU A 4 -7.56 -16.92 27.57
C GLU A 4 -6.58 -15.78 27.86
N VAL A 5 -5.31 -16.03 27.61
CA VAL A 5 -4.26 -15.01 27.60
C VAL A 5 -4.54 -14.12 26.40
N ASN A 6 -5.10 -12.97 26.67
CA ASN A 6 -5.25 -11.87 25.71
C ASN A 6 -3.82 -11.46 25.31
N LYS A 7 -3.33 -11.98 24.17
CA LYS A 7 -2.00 -11.66 23.68
C LYS A 7 -2.08 -10.23 23.13
N GLU A 8 -1.68 -9.27 23.93
CA GLU A 8 -1.54 -7.86 23.51
C GLU A 8 -0.73 -7.81 22.22
N ILE A 9 -1.23 -7.07 21.24
CA ILE A 9 -0.52 -6.85 19.98
C ILE A 9 0.55 -5.81 20.27
N GLU A 10 1.76 -6.25 20.43
CA GLU A 10 2.92 -5.40 20.61
C GLU A 10 3.27 -4.78 19.25
N LEU A 11 2.91 -3.50 19.06
CA LEU A 11 3.30 -2.70 17.89
C LEU A 11 4.62 -2.00 18.21
N GLU A 12 5.62 -2.27 17.41
CA GLU A 12 6.95 -1.66 17.50
C GLU A 12 7.21 -0.81 16.23
N ILE A 13 8.02 0.22 16.36
CA ILE A 13 8.50 0.95 15.18
C ILE A 13 9.69 0.21 14.61
N GLY A 14 9.50 -0.34 13.42
CA GLY A 14 10.58 -0.96 12.67
C GLY A 14 11.16 0.00 11.62
N HIS A 15 12.48 0.02 11.52
CA HIS A 15 13.22 0.72 10.47
C HIS A 15 13.55 -0.29 9.39
N VAL A 16 12.82 -0.25 8.28
CA VAL A 16 12.83 -1.30 7.25
C VAL A 16 13.72 -0.90 6.10
N LEU A 17 14.68 -1.76 5.75
CA LEU A 17 15.42 -1.73 4.49
C LEU A 17 14.86 -2.83 3.59
N PHE A 18 14.21 -2.45 2.52
CA PHE A 18 13.74 -3.35 1.47
C PHE A 18 14.75 -3.38 0.33
N ILE A 19 15.12 -4.56 -0.15
CA ILE A 19 16.14 -4.79 -1.18
C ILE A 19 15.56 -5.72 -2.24
N ASP A 20 15.73 -5.39 -3.50
CA ASP A 20 15.20 -6.13 -4.65
C ASP A 20 16.23 -6.21 -5.78
N ILE A 21 16.36 -7.38 -6.42
CA ILE A 21 17.24 -7.58 -7.57
C ILE A 21 16.52 -7.14 -8.84
N VAL A 22 17.09 -6.13 -9.50
CA VAL A 22 16.50 -5.56 -10.71
C VAL A 22 16.57 -6.56 -11.87
N GLY A 23 15.39 -6.88 -12.43
CA GLY A 23 15.28 -7.79 -13.57
C GLY A 23 15.33 -9.28 -13.22
N TYR A 24 15.20 -9.64 -11.93
CA TYR A 24 15.25 -11.02 -11.42
C TYR A 24 14.39 -12.01 -12.21
N SER A 25 13.17 -11.66 -12.56
CA SER A 25 12.24 -12.52 -13.31
C SER A 25 12.68 -12.83 -14.75
N LYS A 26 13.70 -12.13 -15.27
CA LYS A 26 14.26 -12.34 -16.61
C LYS A 26 15.50 -13.22 -16.61
N LEU A 27 16.02 -13.54 -15.44
CA LEU A 27 17.19 -14.40 -15.25
C LEU A 27 16.83 -15.88 -15.39
N LEU A 28 17.80 -16.69 -15.77
CA LEU A 28 17.69 -18.15 -15.74
C LEU A 28 17.62 -18.65 -14.30
N ILE A 29 17.09 -19.85 -14.06
CA ILE A 29 16.85 -20.38 -12.70
C ILE A 29 18.14 -20.51 -11.89
N ASP A 30 19.23 -20.92 -12.53
CA ASP A 30 20.55 -21.01 -11.94
C ASP A 30 21.13 -19.62 -11.61
N GLU A 31 20.99 -18.65 -12.51
CA GLU A 31 21.37 -17.26 -12.27
C GLU A 31 20.58 -16.64 -11.11
N GLN A 32 19.26 -16.89 -11.03
CA GLN A 32 18.41 -16.44 -9.93
C GLN A 32 18.94 -16.94 -8.58
N ARG A 33 19.28 -18.22 -8.52
CA ARG A 33 19.82 -18.82 -7.30
C ARG A 33 21.18 -18.22 -6.93
N ASP A 34 22.07 -18.05 -7.91
CA ASP A 34 23.43 -17.56 -7.68
C ASP A 34 23.41 -16.07 -7.28
N TYR A 35 22.53 -15.28 -7.87
CA TYR A 35 22.35 -13.86 -7.50
C TYR A 35 21.78 -13.69 -6.09
N LEU A 36 20.77 -14.50 -5.73
CA LEU A 36 20.25 -14.50 -4.35
C LEU A 36 21.30 -14.95 -3.35
N HIS A 37 22.12 -15.96 -3.69
CA HIS A 37 23.22 -16.40 -2.84
C HIS A 37 24.22 -15.29 -2.63
N THR A 38 24.68 -14.65 -3.69
CA THR A 38 25.62 -13.52 -3.64
C THR A 38 25.06 -12.35 -2.84
N LEU A 39 23.79 -11.98 -3.06
CA LEU A 39 23.14 -10.92 -2.29
C LEU A 39 23.11 -11.24 -0.79
N ASN A 40 22.74 -12.47 -0.43
CA ASN A 40 22.73 -12.93 0.96
C ASN A 40 24.12 -12.84 1.61
N GLU A 41 25.18 -13.24 0.88
CA GLU A 41 26.55 -13.14 1.35
C GLU A 41 26.97 -11.69 1.57
N VAL A 42 26.69 -10.81 0.61
CA VAL A 42 26.98 -9.37 0.70
C VAL A 42 26.30 -8.77 1.92
N VAL A 43 24.99 -8.97 2.07
CA VAL A 43 24.19 -8.42 3.18
C VAL A 43 24.72 -8.89 4.53
N ARG A 44 24.95 -10.19 4.70
CA ARG A 44 25.45 -10.78 5.97
C ARG A 44 26.84 -10.31 6.37
N ARG A 45 27.66 -9.84 5.41
CA ARG A 45 29.01 -9.34 5.68
C ARG A 45 29.03 -7.89 6.12
N THR A 46 27.94 -7.13 5.97
CA THR A 46 27.87 -5.74 6.42
C THR A 46 27.99 -5.64 7.95
N ASP A 47 28.64 -4.60 8.41
CA ASP A 47 28.84 -4.38 9.85
C ASP A 47 27.53 -4.01 10.54
N SER A 48 26.68 -3.25 9.87
CA SER A 48 25.36 -2.86 10.37
C SER A 48 24.45 -4.07 10.57
N PHE A 49 24.43 -5.01 9.61
CA PHE A 49 23.70 -6.27 9.75
C PHE A 49 24.20 -7.07 10.95
N ARG A 50 25.52 -7.32 11.02
CA ARG A 50 26.12 -8.14 12.09
C ARG A 50 25.89 -7.56 13.49
N ARG A 51 26.00 -6.24 13.63
CA ARG A 51 25.74 -5.56 14.92
C ARG A 51 24.28 -5.71 15.35
N ALA A 52 23.34 -5.49 14.44
CA ALA A 52 21.92 -5.62 14.73
C ALA A 52 21.50 -7.08 15.00
N GLU A 53 22.06 -8.04 14.26
CA GLU A 53 21.84 -9.47 14.48
C GLU A 53 22.37 -9.93 15.84
N ALA A 54 23.60 -9.56 16.19
CA ALA A 54 24.21 -9.89 17.48
C ALA A 54 23.45 -9.29 18.68
N ALA A 55 22.83 -8.13 18.49
CA ALA A 55 21.99 -7.48 19.50
C ALA A 55 20.55 -8.06 19.57
N GLY A 56 20.19 -9.02 18.70
CA GLY A 56 18.82 -9.53 18.60
C GLY A 56 17.80 -8.49 18.11
N LYS A 57 18.25 -7.46 17.39
CA LYS A 57 17.47 -6.31 16.94
C LYS A 57 17.28 -6.29 15.42
N LEU A 58 17.33 -7.45 14.78
CA LEU A 58 17.17 -7.60 13.34
C LEU A 58 16.27 -8.77 13.01
N THR A 59 15.20 -8.49 12.26
CA THR A 59 14.38 -9.53 11.63
C THR A 59 14.58 -9.53 10.12
N ARG A 60 14.68 -10.71 9.52
CA ARG A 60 14.93 -10.94 8.09
C ARG A 60 13.69 -11.54 7.44
N LEU A 61 13.24 -10.95 6.35
CA LEU A 61 12.07 -11.37 5.60
C LEU A 61 12.47 -11.63 4.14
N PRO A 62 12.62 -12.89 3.71
CA PRO A 62 12.83 -13.22 2.30
C PRO A 62 11.61 -12.80 1.46
N THR A 63 11.82 -12.21 0.29
CA THR A 63 10.75 -11.74 -0.62
C THR A 63 10.71 -12.46 -1.96
N GLY A 64 11.58 -13.47 -2.15
CA GLY A 64 11.69 -14.24 -3.38
C GLY A 64 12.76 -13.70 -4.32
N ASP A 65 12.72 -12.44 -4.67
CA ASP A 65 13.68 -11.72 -5.53
C ASP A 65 14.62 -10.78 -4.75
N GLY A 66 14.55 -10.86 -3.40
CA GLY A 66 15.35 -10.05 -2.51
C GLY A 66 15.00 -10.30 -1.04
N MET A 67 15.00 -9.25 -0.24
CA MET A 67 14.67 -9.35 1.18
C MET A 67 14.25 -8.01 1.79
N ALA A 68 13.56 -8.08 2.93
CA ALA A 68 13.43 -6.95 3.83
C ALA A 68 14.17 -7.22 5.14
N LEU A 69 14.90 -6.22 5.61
CA LEU A 69 15.60 -6.20 6.90
C LEU A 69 14.89 -5.22 7.80
N VAL A 70 14.39 -5.69 8.93
CA VAL A 70 13.68 -4.87 9.91
C VAL A 70 14.58 -4.68 11.12
N PHE A 71 15.03 -3.45 11.33
CA PHE A 71 15.84 -3.04 12.47
C PHE A 71 14.93 -2.43 13.53
N THR A 72 15.10 -2.85 14.78
CA THR A 72 14.42 -2.26 15.95
C THR A 72 15.41 -1.48 16.81
N THR A 73 16.30 -0.73 16.16
CA THR A 73 17.35 0.10 16.78
C THR A 73 17.09 1.59 16.48
N THR A 74 17.86 2.14 15.57
CA THR A 74 17.84 3.57 15.20
C THR A 74 17.56 3.72 13.70
N PRO A 75 16.97 4.85 13.24
CA PRO A 75 16.62 5.05 11.84
C PRO A 75 17.85 5.10 10.89
N ASP A 76 19.05 5.36 11.39
CA ASP A 76 20.28 5.35 10.62
C ASP A 76 20.86 3.94 10.39
N ALA A 77 20.45 2.93 11.15
CA ALA A 77 20.95 1.56 11.02
C ALA A 77 20.68 0.97 9.62
N PRO A 78 19.43 1.01 9.07
CA PRO A 78 19.18 0.55 7.71
C PRO A 78 19.90 1.38 6.65
N VAL A 79 20.12 2.68 6.89
CA VAL A 79 20.83 3.57 5.96
C VAL A 79 22.30 3.20 5.86
N SER A 80 22.97 3.01 6.99
CA SER A 80 24.36 2.53 7.04
C SER A 80 24.49 1.16 6.36
N CYS A 81 23.56 0.25 6.62
CA CYS A 81 23.51 -1.07 6.00
C CYS A 81 23.38 -0.95 4.45
N ALA A 82 22.50 -0.09 3.95
CA ALA A 82 22.30 0.12 2.52
C ALA A 82 23.56 0.66 1.83
N LEU A 83 24.27 1.60 2.46
CA LEU A 83 25.55 2.11 1.92
C LEU A 83 26.64 1.05 1.95
N GLU A 84 26.74 0.26 3.01
CA GLU A 84 27.67 -0.87 3.10
C GLU A 84 27.40 -1.93 2.01
N ILE A 85 26.12 -2.24 1.73
CA ILE A 85 25.70 -3.11 0.62
C ILE A 85 26.10 -2.51 -0.72
N SER A 86 25.76 -1.23 -0.96
CA SER A 86 26.09 -0.53 -2.20
C SER A 86 27.61 -0.53 -2.45
N LYS A 87 28.42 -0.37 -1.40
CA LYS A 87 29.88 -0.45 -1.48
C LYS A 87 30.36 -1.85 -1.86
N ALA A 88 29.81 -2.88 -1.23
CA ALA A 88 30.20 -4.27 -1.49
C ALA A 88 29.80 -4.74 -2.89
N LEU A 89 28.66 -4.27 -3.40
CA LEU A 89 28.16 -4.60 -4.74
C LEU A 89 29.01 -4.01 -5.88
N ARG A 90 29.94 -3.11 -5.60
CA ARG A 90 30.92 -2.65 -6.62
C ARG A 90 31.79 -3.79 -7.16
N SER A 91 32.03 -4.84 -6.38
CA SER A 91 32.72 -6.05 -6.81
C SER A 91 31.82 -7.05 -7.56
N HIS A 92 30.52 -6.76 -7.66
CA HIS A 92 29.50 -7.60 -8.31
C HIS A 92 28.65 -6.74 -9.27
N PRO A 93 29.21 -6.15 -10.33
CA PRO A 93 28.53 -5.21 -11.21
C PRO A 93 27.34 -5.85 -11.96
N GLU A 94 27.32 -7.16 -12.11
CA GLU A 94 26.23 -7.94 -12.67
C GLU A 94 24.99 -7.95 -11.76
N LEU A 95 25.19 -7.89 -10.43
CA LEU A 95 24.14 -7.93 -9.44
C LEU A 95 23.62 -6.52 -9.15
N ARG A 96 22.61 -6.12 -9.88
CA ARG A 96 22.00 -4.80 -9.73
C ARG A 96 20.81 -4.88 -8.77
N VAL A 97 20.85 -4.08 -7.71
CA VAL A 97 19.75 -3.98 -6.74
C VAL A 97 19.20 -2.57 -6.67
N ARG A 98 17.99 -2.44 -6.18
CA ARG A 98 17.37 -1.20 -5.72
C ARG A 98 16.97 -1.35 -4.27
N MET A 99 17.01 -0.26 -3.52
CA MET A 99 16.79 -0.28 -2.08
C MET A 99 15.80 0.81 -1.67
N GLY A 100 14.92 0.48 -0.72
CA GLY A 100 13.95 1.42 -0.17
C GLY A 100 13.91 1.34 1.35
N ILE A 101 13.91 2.51 2.02
CA ILE A 101 13.96 2.62 3.48
C ILE A 101 12.75 3.39 3.99
N HIS A 102 12.08 2.80 4.98
CA HIS A 102 10.97 3.44 5.68
C HIS A 102 10.96 3.05 7.16
N SER A 103 10.51 3.98 8.00
CA SER A 103 10.27 3.74 9.43
C SER A 103 8.77 3.75 9.71
N GLY A 104 8.24 2.66 10.20
CA GLY A 104 6.80 2.54 10.43
C GLY A 104 6.43 1.40 11.37
N PRO A 105 5.14 1.29 11.71
CA PRO A 105 4.66 0.26 12.61
C PRO A 105 4.86 -1.14 12.03
N VAL A 106 5.42 -2.01 12.86
CA VAL A 106 5.58 -3.44 12.61
C VAL A 106 5.10 -4.21 13.84
N SER A 107 4.71 -5.45 13.64
CA SER A 107 4.27 -6.32 14.72
C SER A 107 4.89 -7.69 14.55
N GLY A 108 5.44 -8.23 15.63
CA GLY A 108 5.89 -9.60 15.69
C GLY A 108 4.74 -10.57 15.39
N THR A 109 4.99 -11.53 14.53
CA THR A 109 4.06 -12.61 14.21
C THR A 109 4.84 -13.91 14.11
N THR A 110 4.16 -15.03 14.08
CA THR A 110 4.76 -16.33 13.83
C THR A 110 4.32 -16.80 12.46
N ASP A 111 5.25 -17.27 11.63
CA ASP A 111 4.93 -17.85 10.33
C ASP A 111 4.33 -19.27 10.48
N VAL A 112 3.92 -19.87 9.36
CA VAL A 112 3.35 -21.22 9.32
C VAL A 112 4.35 -22.32 9.73
N ASN A 113 5.62 -21.99 9.89
CA ASN A 113 6.68 -22.88 10.34
C ASN A 113 7.14 -22.58 11.78
N ASP A 114 6.30 -21.90 12.56
CA ASP A 114 6.57 -21.45 13.94
C ASP A 114 7.83 -20.57 14.08
N ARG A 115 8.25 -19.91 13.00
CA ARG A 115 9.38 -18.99 13.04
C ARG A 115 8.89 -17.58 13.36
N SER A 116 9.68 -16.86 14.16
CA SER A 116 9.47 -15.45 14.39
C SER A 116 9.50 -14.69 13.07
N ASN A 117 8.46 -13.96 12.80
CA ASN A 117 8.27 -13.14 11.60
C ASN A 117 7.75 -11.77 12.01
N VAL A 118 7.75 -10.82 11.08
CA VAL A 118 7.23 -9.46 11.30
C VAL A 118 6.32 -9.09 10.14
N ALA A 119 5.19 -8.51 10.47
CA ALA A 119 4.26 -7.96 9.49
C ALA A 119 3.94 -6.51 9.86
N GLY A 120 3.51 -5.71 8.89
CA GLY A 120 3.06 -4.35 9.18
C GLY A 120 3.19 -3.37 8.02
N ALA A 121 2.55 -2.24 8.19
CA ALA A 121 2.52 -1.17 7.20
C ALA A 121 3.92 -0.62 6.89
N GLY A 122 4.83 -0.65 7.86
CA GLY A 122 6.21 -0.21 7.69
C GLY A 122 6.92 -0.97 6.57
N ILE A 123 6.70 -2.30 6.46
CA ILE A 123 7.29 -3.14 5.43
C ILE A 123 6.71 -2.81 4.05
N ASN A 124 5.38 -2.72 3.97
CA ASN A 124 4.70 -2.43 2.72
C ASN A 124 5.08 -1.05 2.16
N LEU A 125 5.30 -0.07 3.04
CA LEU A 125 5.68 1.27 2.60
C LEU A 125 7.16 1.33 2.18
N ALA A 126 8.05 0.60 2.86
CA ALA A 126 9.44 0.46 2.42
C ALA A 126 9.53 -0.14 1.01
N GLN A 127 8.72 -1.16 0.72
CA GLN A 127 8.61 -1.74 -0.62
C GLN A 127 8.12 -0.71 -1.64
N ARG A 128 7.10 0.08 -1.32
CA ARG A 128 6.59 1.12 -2.22
C ARG A 128 7.61 2.22 -2.50
N VAL A 129 8.40 2.60 -1.48
CA VAL A 129 9.52 3.54 -1.64
C VAL A 129 10.57 2.95 -2.58
N MET A 130 10.97 1.70 -2.37
CA MET A 130 11.91 1.00 -3.25
C MET A 130 11.39 0.92 -4.70
N ASP A 131 10.12 0.65 -4.88
CA ASP A 131 9.48 0.57 -6.21
C ASP A 131 9.51 1.89 -6.99
N CYS A 132 9.82 3.02 -6.36
CA CYS A 132 10.03 4.30 -7.03
C CYS A 132 11.42 4.43 -7.68
N GLY A 133 12.36 3.56 -7.32
CA GLY A 133 13.74 3.61 -7.79
C GLY A 133 14.07 2.60 -8.88
N ASP A 134 15.18 2.85 -9.54
CA ASP A 134 15.84 1.98 -10.50
C ASP A 134 17.11 1.38 -9.89
N ALA A 135 17.88 0.63 -10.67
CA ALA A 135 19.11 0.00 -10.21
C ALA A 135 20.10 1.01 -9.59
N GLY A 136 20.63 0.64 -8.42
CA GLY A 136 21.61 1.45 -7.67
C GLY A 136 21.00 2.53 -6.78
N HIS A 137 19.69 2.82 -6.88
CA HIS A 137 19.05 3.79 -6.00
C HIS A 137 18.91 3.28 -4.57
N ILE A 138 19.13 4.17 -3.62
CA ILE A 138 18.82 4.02 -2.20
C ILE A 138 17.78 5.10 -1.88
N LEU A 139 16.52 4.72 -1.86
CA LEU A 139 15.42 5.66 -1.66
C LEU A 139 14.92 5.64 -0.21
N LEU A 140 14.64 6.80 0.32
CA LEU A 140 14.08 6.99 1.65
C LEU A 140 12.67 7.55 1.54
N SER A 141 11.78 7.16 2.44
CA SER A 141 10.56 7.95 2.66
C SER A 141 10.94 9.30 3.30
N LYS A 142 10.16 10.35 3.03
CA LYS A 142 10.38 11.69 3.60
C LYS A 142 10.55 11.65 5.12
N ARG A 143 9.76 10.80 5.81
CA ARG A 143 9.86 10.59 7.25
C ARG A 143 11.27 10.21 7.69
N VAL A 144 11.88 9.21 7.05
CA VAL A 144 13.24 8.77 7.39
C VAL A 144 14.24 9.87 7.07
N ALA A 145 14.05 10.57 5.95
CA ALA A 145 14.90 11.69 5.59
C ALA A 145 14.84 12.82 6.64
N ASP A 146 13.64 13.17 7.14
CA ASP A 146 13.48 14.20 8.18
C ASP A 146 14.17 13.82 9.49
N ASP A 147 14.08 12.53 9.89
CA ASP A 147 14.79 12.02 11.06
C ASP A 147 16.32 12.13 10.86
N LEU A 148 16.82 11.85 9.64
CA LEU A 148 18.24 11.87 9.31
C LEU A 148 18.79 13.30 9.10
N GLU A 149 17.99 14.25 8.66
CA GLU A 149 18.39 15.66 8.52
C GLU A 149 18.87 16.27 9.84
N GLN A 150 18.48 15.70 10.99
CA GLN A 150 18.96 16.08 12.31
C GLN A 150 20.45 15.74 12.53
N TYR A 151 21.00 14.83 11.71
CA TYR A 151 22.39 14.39 11.82
C TYR A 151 23.23 15.01 10.71
N ARG A 152 24.27 15.76 11.10
CA ARG A 152 25.16 16.49 10.17
C ARG A 152 25.75 15.58 9.08
N GLN A 153 26.05 14.33 9.42
CA GLN A 153 26.65 13.35 8.52
C GLN A 153 25.76 12.93 7.35
N TRP A 154 24.43 13.03 7.48
CA TRP A 154 23.48 12.59 6.46
C TRP A 154 22.97 13.73 5.58
N ARG A 155 22.89 14.94 6.15
CA ARG A 155 22.21 16.09 5.55
C ARG A 155 22.67 16.44 4.13
N SER A 156 23.97 16.28 3.82
CA SER A 156 24.51 16.57 2.48
C SER A 156 24.26 15.48 1.45
N HIS A 157 23.77 14.33 1.86
CA HIS A 157 23.55 13.15 1.00
C HIS A 157 22.06 12.88 0.73
N LEU A 158 21.17 13.73 1.25
CA LEU A 158 19.72 13.61 1.09
C LEU A 158 19.27 14.56 -0.02
N HIS A 159 18.66 13.98 -1.07
CA HIS A 159 18.24 14.73 -2.27
C HIS A 159 16.75 14.48 -2.51
N ASP A 160 15.93 15.52 -2.30
CA ASP A 160 14.47 15.42 -2.41
C ASP A 160 14.05 15.21 -3.87
N LEU A 161 13.26 14.14 -4.11
CA LEU A 161 12.69 13.83 -5.42
C LEU A 161 11.23 14.25 -5.54
N GLY A 162 10.59 14.59 -4.40
CA GLY A 162 9.17 14.91 -4.34
C GLY A 162 8.27 13.67 -4.32
N GLU A 163 7.03 13.83 -4.76
CA GLU A 163 6.02 12.76 -4.72
C GLU A 163 6.12 11.79 -5.89
N CYS A 164 6.11 10.50 -5.58
CA CYS A 164 5.98 9.38 -6.50
C CYS A 164 4.60 8.74 -6.37
N GLU A 165 3.92 8.52 -7.48
CA GLU A 165 2.72 7.71 -7.50
C GLU A 165 3.09 6.23 -7.49
N VAL A 166 2.55 5.50 -6.50
CA VAL A 166 2.78 4.07 -6.32
C VAL A 166 1.49 3.29 -6.57
N LYS A 167 1.57 1.96 -6.53
CA LYS A 167 0.43 1.08 -6.79
C LYS A 167 -0.82 1.54 -6.01
N HIS A 168 -1.97 1.46 -6.66
CA HIS A 168 -3.28 1.88 -6.17
C HIS A 168 -3.49 3.40 -6.02
N GLY A 169 -2.73 4.22 -6.74
CA GLY A 169 -2.89 5.67 -6.75
C GLY A 169 -2.41 6.39 -5.48
N ALA A 170 -1.79 5.66 -4.55
CA ALA A 170 -1.19 6.28 -3.38
C ALA A 170 0.05 7.08 -3.78
N ARG A 171 0.32 8.18 -3.08
CA ARG A 171 1.51 8.99 -3.28
C ARG A 171 2.45 8.84 -2.10
N VAL A 172 3.73 8.75 -2.38
CA VAL A 172 4.79 8.67 -1.39
C VAL A 172 5.83 9.73 -1.70
N HIS A 173 6.15 10.55 -0.74
CA HIS A 173 7.24 11.52 -0.86
C HIS A 173 8.58 10.80 -0.63
N VAL A 174 9.47 10.92 -1.61
CA VAL A 174 10.69 10.11 -1.71
C VAL A 174 11.91 11.02 -1.76
N VAL A 175 12.95 10.62 -1.05
CA VAL A 175 14.25 11.28 -1.01
C VAL A 175 15.30 10.28 -1.47
N ASN A 176 16.17 10.66 -2.40
CA ASN A 176 17.28 9.83 -2.85
C ASN A 176 18.50 10.03 -1.95
N LEU A 177 19.09 8.93 -1.52
CA LEU A 177 20.33 8.92 -0.76
C LEU A 177 21.48 8.49 -1.65
N TYR A 178 22.43 9.37 -1.84
CA TYR A 178 23.69 9.05 -2.49
C TYR A 178 24.84 9.92 -1.97
N THR A 179 26.04 9.43 -2.12
CA THR A 179 27.30 10.14 -1.82
C THR A 179 28.09 10.28 -3.11
N ASP A 180 29.23 10.95 -3.07
CA ASP A 180 30.14 11.06 -4.24
C ASP A 180 30.54 9.70 -4.82
N GLU A 181 30.45 8.66 -3.99
CA GLU A 181 30.92 7.32 -4.37
C GLU A 181 29.83 6.25 -4.41
N LEU A 182 28.76 6.36 -3.65
CA LEU A 182 27.77 5.30 -3.41
C LEU A 182 26.35 5.78 -3.68
N GLY A 183 25.50 4.87 -4.12
CA GLY A 183 24.14 5.18 -4.56
C GLY A 183 24.11 5.61 -6.03
N ASN A 184 22.91 5.89 -6.53
CA ASN A 184 22.69 6.36 -7.89
C ASN A 184 22.22 7.83 -7.85
N PRO A 185 23.00 8.81 -8.37
CA PRO A 185 22.61 10.22 -8.36
C PRO A 185 21.59 10.59 -9.44
N GLU A 186 21.30 9.71 -10.39
CA GLU A 186 20.34 9.96 -11.45
C GLU A 186 18.92 10.07 -10.90
N THR A 187 18.07 10.81 -11.58
CA THR A 187 16.65 10.87 -11.23
C THR A 187 15.97 9.61 -11.73
N PRO A 188 15.26 8.83 -10.87
CA PRO A 188 14.59 7.63 -11.30
C PRO A 188 13.56 7.89 -12.41
N ASP A 189 13.39 6.92 -13.32
CA ASP A 189 12.50 7.01 -14.50
C ASP A 189 11.07 7.42 -14.13
N LYS A 190 10.58 7.00 -13.00
CA LYS A 190 9.23 7.36 -12.50
C LYS A 190 9.05 8.85 -12.23
N PHE A 191 10.12 9.58 -11.95
CA PHE A 191 10.10 11.03 -11.72
C PHE A 191 10.38 11.84 -13.00
N GLN A 192 10.89 11.19 -14.04
CA GLN A 192 11.17 11.83 -15.33
C GLN A 192 9.93 11.94 -16.25
N GLN A 193 8.86 11.19 -15.97
CA GLN A 193 7.62 11.28 -16.73
C GLN A 193 6.97 12.65 -16.49
N PRO A 194 6.61 13.40 -17.54
CA PRO A 194 5.96 14.69 -17.38
C PRO A 194 4.66 14.49 -16.60
N LYS A 195 4.53 15.17 -15.47
CA LYS A 195 3.27 15.24 -14.72
C LYS A 195 2.20 15.76 -15.69
N VAL A 196 1.28 14.92 -16.14
CA VAL A 196 0.06 15.38 -16.79
C VAL A 196 -0.73 16.12 -15.72
N SER A 197 -0.43 17.40 -15.56
CA SER A 197 -1.13 18.28 -14.64
C SER A 197 -2.57 18.45 -15.15
N GLN A 198 -3.50 17.74 -14.56
CA GLN A 198 -4.90 18.09 -14.60
C GLN A 198 -5.12 19.28 -13.66
N SER A 199 -4.65 20.44 -14.06
CA SER A 199 -5.15 21.73 -13.61
C SER A 199 -4.48 22.83 -14.44
N ALA A 200 -4.99 23.05 -15.65
CA ALA A 200 -4.77 24.32 -16.32
C ALA A 200 -6.06 25.14 -16.14
N PRO A 201 -6.00 26.39 -15.63
CA PRO A 201 -7.12 27.30 -15.72
C PRO A 201 -7.38 27.58 -17.20
N ALA A 202 -8.66 27.56 -17.59
CA ALA A 202 -9.10 27.86 -18.94
C ALA A 202 -8.62 29.27 -19.34
N THR A 203 -7.56 29.34 -20.13
CA THR A 203 -7.27 30.54 -20.95
C THR A 203 -8.07 30.41 -22.24
N PRO A 204 -8.75 31.46 -22.70
CA PRO A 204 -9.51 31.38 -23.93
C PRO A 204 -8.56 31.29 -25.12
N VAL A 205 -8.52 30.13 -25.73
CA VAL A 205 -7.81 29.94 -27.02
C VAL A 205 -8.66 30.56 -28.10
N SER A 206 -8.27 31.74 -28.52
CA SER A 206 -8.77 32.38 -29.74
C SER A 206 -8.27 31.60 -30.96
N GLY A 207 -9.17 31.09 -31.78
CA GLY A 207 -8.87 30.71 -33.16
C GLY A 207 -8.72 29.24 -33.51
N MET A 208 -9.63 28.36 -33.12
CA MET A 208 -9.86 27.11 -33.89
C MET A 208 -11.10 27.27 -34.78
N LYS A 209 -10.87 27.24 -36.09
CA LYS A 209 -11.96 27.20 -37.08
C LYS A 209 -12.81 25.95 -36.83
N PRO A 210 -14.14 26.07 -36.79
CA PRO A 210 -15.00 24.89 -36.61
C PRO A 210 -14.84 23.97 -37.81
N VAL A 211 -14.46 22.72 -37.52
CA VAL A 211 -14.54 21.64 -38.52
C VAL A 211 -16.02 21.41 -38.77
N ARG A 212 -16.51 21.88 -39.93
CA ARG A 212 -17.87 21.62 -40.37
C ARG A 212 -17.93 20.13 -40.76
N LEU A 213 -18.45 19.28 -39.85
CA LEU A 213 -18.91 17.95 -40.27
C LEU A 213 -20.02 18.15 -41.31
N SER A 214 -19.83 17.57 -42.48
CA SER A 214 -20.82 17.65 -43.56
C SER A 214 -22.13 16.99 -43.12
N LEU A 215 -23.24 17.56 -43.48
CA LEU A 215 -24.58 17.06 -43.15
C LEU A 215 -24.76 15.57 -43.50
N SER A 216 -24.01 15.09 -44.48
CA SER A 216 -23.97 13.68 -44.90
C SER A 216 -23.41 12.73 -43.86
N VAL A 217 -22.41 13.16 -43.05
CA VAL A 217 -21.83 12.32 -41.99
C VAL A 217 -22.79 12.23 -40.80
N ILE A 218 -23.49 13.33 -40.49
CA ILE A 218 -24.49 13.35 -39.41
C ILE A 218 -25.70 12.49 -39.83
N ALA A 219 -26.14 12.55 -41.08
CA ALA A 219 -27.22 11.75 -41.58
C ALA A 219 -26.87 10.24 -41.57
N ALA A 220 -25.63 9.87 -41.93
CA ALA A 220 -25.17 8.49 -41.86
C ALA A 220 -25.15 7.92 -40.44
N LEU A 221 -24.72 8.71 -39.46
CA LEU A 221 -24.72 8.28 -38.05
C LEU A 221 -26.13 8.10 -37.48
N ILE A 222 -27.08 8.98 -37.87
CA ILE A 222 -28.50 8.86 -37.48
C ILE A 222 -29.12 7.61 -38.10
N ILE A 223 -28.82 7.30 -39.36
CA ILE A 223 -29.33 6.10 -40.03
C ILE A 223 -28.80 4.82 -39.38
N VAL A 224 -27.51 4.78 -39.00
CA VAL A 224 -26.92 3.62 -38.31
C VAL A 224 -27.54 3.45 -36.91
N ALA A 225 -27.78 4.53 -36.19
CA ALA A 225 -28.44 4.48 -34.88
C ALA A 225 -29.91 4.02 -34.98
N ALA A 226 -30.63 4.47 -36.02
CA ALA A 226 -32.02 4.06 -36.26
C ALA A 226 -32.10 2.56 -36.66
N LEU A 227 -31.17 2.07 -37.49
CA LEU A 227 -31.09 0.64 -37.87
C LEU A 227 -30.76 -0.25 -36.68
N ALA A 228 -29.86 0.18 -35.79
CA ALA A 228 -29.53 -0.54 -34.56
C ALA A 228 -30.74 -0.62 -33.61
N ALA A 229 -31.48 0.47 -33.47
CA ALA A 229 -32.71 0.53 -32.65
C ALA A 229 -33.83 -0.36 -33.26
N ALA A 230 -33.99 -0.32 -34.56
CA ALA A 230 -34.97 -1.18 -35.27
C ALA A 230 -34.63 -2.67 -35.16
N ALA A 231 -33.34 -3.04 -35.27
CA ALA A 231 -32.88 -4.43 -35.10
C ALA A 231 -33.09 -4.91 -33.63
N GLY A 232 -32.79 -4.07 -32.65
CA GLY A 232 -33.05 -4.35 -31.23
C GLY A 232 -34.53 -4.56 -30.93
N PHE A 233 -35.40 -3.73 -31.51
CA PHE A 233 -36.87 -3.84 -31.37
C PHE A 233 -37.41 -5.11 -32.10
N TYR A 234 -36.90 -5.40 -33.29
CA TYR A 234 -37.28 -6.63 -34.06
C TYR A 234 -36.89 -7.91 -33.32
N ILE A 235 -35.69 -7.99 -32.74
CA ILE A 235 -35.23 -9.13 -31.97
C ILE A 235 -36.06 -9.30 -30.69
N SER A 236 -36.43 -8.18 -30.03
CA SER A 236 -37.27 -8.20 -28.86
C SER A 236 -38.72 -8.64 -29.11
N SER A 237 -39.29 -8.22 -30.28
CA SER A 237 -40.69 -8.55 -30.62
C SER A 237 -40.89 -9.99 -31.11
N HIS A 238 -39.86 -10.64 -31.61
CA HIS A 238 -39.95 -12.04 -32.09
C HIS A 238 -39.56 -13.12 -31.06
N ARG A 239 -39.25 -12.74 -29.82
CA ARG A 239 -38.97 -13.69 -28.74
C ARG A 239 -40.12 -13.97 -27.78
N ALA A 240 -41.35 -13.58 -28.10
CA ALA A 240 -42.51 -13.83 -27.28
C ALA A 240 -43.27 -15.08 -27.75
N GLY A 241 -42.87 -16.26 -27.27
CA GLY A 241 -43.77 -17.43 -27.19
C GLY A 241 -44.54 -17.35 -25.86
N PRO A 242 -45.81 -17.76 -25.80
CA PRO A 242 -46.63 -17.61 -24.60
C PRO A 242 -46.14 -18.56 -23.52
N LYS A 243 -45.48 -18.06 -22.52
CA LYS A 243 -45.28 -18.74 -21.21
C LYS A 243 -46.11 -18.01 -20.17
N ALA A 244 -46.82 -18.84 -19.37
CA ALA A 244 -47.60 -18.43 -18.22
C ALA A 244 -46.90 -17.41 -17.33
N PRO A 245 -47.62 -16.51 -16.65
CA PRO A 245 -47.02 -15.46 -15.83
C PRO A 245 -46.12 -16.10 -14.77
N PRO A 246 -44.84 -15.77 -14.76
CA PRO A 246 -44.02 -16.15 -13.62
C PRO A 246 -44.54 -15.35 -12.44
N SER A 247 -44.92 -16.08 -11.40
CA SER A 247 -45.07 -15.53 -10.08
C SER A 247 -43.89 -14.61 -9.81
N VAL A 248 -44.18 -13.40 -9.38
CA VAL A 248 -43.19 -12.43 -8.91
C VAL A 248 -42.42 -13.10 -7.79
N SER A 249 -41.28 -13.73 -8.14
CA SER A 249 -40.28 -14.07 -7.13
C SER A 249 -39.76 -12.74 -6.63
N THR A 250 -40.33 -12.30 -5.53
CA THR A 250 -39.69 -11.41 -4.61
C THR A 250 -38.29 -11.98 -4.44
N LEU A 251 -37.27 -11.28 -4.94
CA LEU A 251 -35.87 -11.59 -4.60
C LEU A 251 -35.84 -11.63 -3.08
N ALA A 252 -35.71 -12.84 -2.53
CA ALA A 252 -35.48 -13.00 -1.11
C ALA A 252 -34.29 -12.10 -0.76
N PRO A 253 -34.38 -11.30 0.32
CA PRO A 253 -33.27 -10.48 0.76
C PRO A 253 -32.05 -11.40 0.85
N VAL A 254 -31.00 -11.10 0.12
CA VAL A 254 -29.74 -11.83 0.23
C VAL A 254 -29.35 -11.75 1.70
N ALA A 255 -29.44 -12.88 2.40
CA ALA A 255 -29.15 -12.92 3.83
C ALA A 255 -27.69 -12.47 4.02
N ILE A 256 -27.51 -11.35 4.71
CA ILE A 256 -26.18 -10.85 5.07
C ILE A 256 -25.58 -11.87 6.05
N PRO A 257 -24.40 -12.45 5.76
CA PRO A 257 -23.77 -13.39 6.68
C PRO A 257 -23.44 -12.72 8.01
N ASP A 258 -23.85 -13.31 9.13
CA ASP A 258 -23.57 -12.77 10.47
C ASP A 258 -22.06 -12.62 10.72
N LYS A 259 -21.24 -13.54 10.19
CA LYS A 259 -19.79 -13.48 10.22
C LYS A 259 -19.24 -12.70 9.02
N SER A 260 -19.56 -11.41 8.93
CA SER A 260 -19.06 -10.54 7.86
C SER A 260 -18.72 -9.15 8.40
N ILE A 261 -17.62 -8.58 7.91
CA ILE A 261 -17.08 -7.32 8.40
C ILE A 261 -16.52 -6.48 7.26
N ALA A 262 -16.74 -5.17 7.34
CA ALA A 262 -16.06 -4.16 6.55
C ALA A 262 -15.22 -3.27 7.47
N VAL A 263 -13.96 -3.03 7.10
CA VAL A 263 -13.08 -2.09 7.81
C VAL A 263 -13.09 -0.77 7.05
N MET A 264 -13.63 0.26 7.68
CA MET A 264 -13.70 1.60 7.11
C MET A 264 -12.32 2.27 7.09
N PRO A 265 -12.08 3.23 6.18
CA PRO A 265 -10.88 4.07 6.24
C PRO A 265 -10.77 4.77 7.59
N PHE A 266 -9.61 4.62 8.25
CA PHE A 266 -9.37 5.24 9.56
C PHE A 266 -9.14 6.74 9.42
N GLU A 267 -9.68 7.50 10.36
CA GLU A 267 -9.51 8.95 10.42
C GLU A 267 -8.13 9.30 11.00
N ASN A 268 -7.41 10.22 10.33
CA ASN A 268 -6.17 10.77 10.88
C ASN A 268 -6.49 11.98 11.76
N LEU A 269 -6.35 11.81 13.07
CA LEU A 269 -6.50 12.87 14.09
C LEU A 269 -5.17 13.51 14.50
N SER A 270 -4.08 13.19 13.81
CA SER A 270 -2.78 13.83 14.05
C SER A 270 -2.80 15.27 13.55
N ARG A 271 -2.01 16.14 14.20
CA ARG A 271 -1.85 17.55 13.77
C ARG A 271 -1.20 17.68 12.39
N ASP A 272 -0.40 16.69 12.03
CA ASP A 272 0.34 16.65 10.79
C ASP A 272 -0.44 15.79 9.74
N PRO A 273 -0.86 16.39 8.62
CA PRO A 273 -1.53 15.68 7.53
C PRO A 273 -0.71 14.51 6.97
N ASP A 274 0.61 14.62 7.01
CA ASP A 274 1.52 13.59 6.49
C ASP A 274 1.44 12.29 7.29
N ASN A 275 0.83 12.29 8.47
CA ASN A 275 0.54 11.08 9.23
C ASN A 275 -0.70 10.30 8.73
N ALA A 276 -1.36 10.72 7.65
CA ALA A 276 -2.51 10.00 7.08
C ALA A 276 -2.17 8.56 6.66
N TYR A 277 -0.92 8.32 6.22
CA TYR A 277 -0.46 6.97 5.87
C TYR A 277 -0.43 6.00 7.06
N PHE A 278 -0.31 6.48 8.30
CA PHE A 278 -0.43 5.64 9.49
C PHE A 278 -1.84 5.07 9.62
N ALA A 279 -2.85 5.90 9.40
CA ALA A 279 -4.23 5.48 9.43
C ALA A 279 -4.49 4.40 8.35
N ASP A 280 -4.00 4.65 7.13
CA ASP A 280 -4.11 3.70 6.03
C ASP A 280 -3.35 2.38 6.31
N GLY A 281 -2.17 2.47 6.92
CA GLY A 281 -1.37 1.30 7.26
C GLY A 281 -1.98 0.43 8.37
N ILE A 282 -2.58 1.05 9.37
CA ILE A 282 -3.29 0.35 10.44
C ILE A 282 -4.54 -0.34 9.89
N GLN A 283 -5.27 0.30 8.97
CA GLN A 283 -6.39 -0.33 8.28
C GLN A 283 -5.95 -1.60 7.53
N ASP A 284 -4.84 -1.54 6.78
CA ASP A 284 -4.31 -2.68 6.02
C ASP A 284 -3.88 -3.83 6.92
N GLU A 285 -3.25 -3.53 8.06
CA GLU A 285 -2.85 -4.55 9.04
C GLU A 285 -4.07 -5.24 9.66
N ILE A 286 -5.09 -4.47 10.03
CA ILE A 286 -6.35 -5.00 10.56
C ILE A 286 -7.02 -5.90 9.51
N LEU A 287 -7.11 -5.46 8.25
CA LEU A 287 -7.67 -6.27 7.15
C LEU A 287 -6.89 -7.58 6.98
N THR A 288 -5.55 -7.51 7.00
CA THR A 288 -4.68 -8.69 6.89
C THR A 288 -4.92 -9.69 8.03
N ARG A 289 -5.12 -9.21 9.25
CA ARG A 289 -5.39 -10.08 10.40
C ARG A 289 -6.79 -10.67 10.37
N LEU A 290 -7.79 -9.86 10.05
CA LEU A 290 -9.17 -10.33 9.95
C LEU A 290 -9.34 -11.36 8.84
N SER A 291 -8.64 -11.22 7.72
CA SER A 291 -8.70 -12.20 6.60
C SER A 291 -8.15 -13.58 6.95
N LYS A 292 -7.38 -13.71 8.04
CA LYS A 292 -6.87 -15.00 8.55
C LYS A 292 -7.88 -15.73 9.45
N ILE A 293 -8.96 -15.08 9.84
CA ILE A 293 -9.99 -15.72 10.68
C ILE A 293 -10.85 -16.59 9.79
N ALA A 294 -10.86 -17.91 10.07
CA ALA A 294 -11.70 -18.85 9.35
C ALA A 294 -13.18 -18.46 9.50
N ASP A 295 -13.94 -18.61 8.41
CA ASP A 295 -15.38 -18.29 8.33
C ASP A 295 -15.73 -16.78 8.41
N LEU A 296 -14.79 -15.86 8.56
CA LEU A 296 -15.07 -14.43 8.56
C LEU A 296 -14.96 -13.88 7.14
N LYS A 297 -16.07 -13.40 6.59
CA LYS A 297 -16.09 -12.68 5.32
C LYS A 297 -15.61 -11.25 5.54
N VAL A 298 -14.41 -10.93 5.03
CA VAL A 298 -13.83 -9.58 5.11
C VAL A 298 -13.96 -8.87 3.78
N ILE A 299 -14.47 -7.65 3.78
CA ILE A 299 -14.58 -6.82 2.57
C ILE A 299 -13.23 -6.16 2.26
N SER A 300 -12.89 -6.13 0.98
CA SER A 300 -11.62 -5.55 0.52
C SER A 300 -11.56 -4.03 0.80
N ARG A 301 -10.36 -3.52 1.04
CA ARG A 301 -10.10 -2.08 1.21
C ARG A 301 -10.65 -1.24 0.05
N THR A 302 -10.50 -1.72 -1.18
CA THR A 302 -10.99 -1.00 -2.37
C THR A 302 -12.47 -0.71 -2.31
N SER A 303 -13.27 -1.64 -1.76
CA SER A 303 -14.73 -1.47 -1.63
C SER A 303 -15.11 -0.46 -0.55
N THR A 304 -14.27 -0.25 0.46
CA THR A 304 -14.54 0.68 1.56
C THR A 304 -13.94 2.08 1.34
N GLN A 305 -13.02 2.22 0.39
CA GLN A 305 -12.23 3.44 0.19
C GLN A 305 -13.07 4.66 -0.24
N HIS A 306 -14.20 4.46 -0.91
CA HIS A 306 -15.09 5.57 -1.32
C HIS A 306 -15.82 6.21 -0.14
N TYR A 307 -15.88 5.54 1.01
CA TYR A 307 -16.55 6.05 2.21
C TYR A 307 -15.62 6.87 3.12
N LYS A 308 -14.41 7.19 2.67
CA LYS A 308 -13.42 7.99 3.44
C LYS A 308 -13.93 9.40 3.81
N SER A 309 -14.92 9.93 3.07
CA SER A 309 -15.45 11.29 3.25
C SER A 309 -16.96 11.33 3.50
N ALA A 310 -17.60 10.19 3.72
CA ALA A 310 -19.05 10.09 3.88
C ALA A 310 -19.41 9.34 5.17
N PRO A 311 -19.47 10.02 6.33
CA PRO A 311 -19.80 9.37 7.60
C PRO A 311 -21.30 9.10 7.77
N GLU A 312 -22.10 9.21 6.73
CA GLU A 312 -23.56 9.25 6.82
C GLU A 312 -24.17 7.87 6.67
N ASN A 313 -24.73 7.32 7.74
CA ASN A 313 -25.56 6.12 7.77
C ASN A 313 -24.81 4.78 7.61
N LEU A 314 -24.07 4.40 8.63
CA LEU A 314 -23.38 3.09 8.71
C LEU A 314 -24.27 1.89 8.37
N PRO A 315 -25.56 1.80 8.81
CA PRO A 315 -26.45 0.74 8.39
C PRO A 315 -26.66 0.63 6.88
N GLU A 316 -26.74 1.75 6.16
CA GLU A 316 -26.89 1.76 4.70
C GLU A 316 -25.60 1.31 4.00
N ILE A 317 -24.45 1.78 4.48
CA ILE A 317 -23.14 1.35 3.99
C ILE A 317 -22.97 -0.17 4.18
N ALA A 318 -23.31 -0.69 5.36
CA ALA A 318 -23.23 -2.12 5.63
C ALA A 318 -24.14 -2.94 4.71
N LYS A 319 -25.32 -2.46 4.39
CA LYS A 319 -26.25 -3.09 3.46
C LYS A 319 -25.68 -3.09 2.03
N GLN A 320 -25.09 -2.00 1.58
CA GLN A 320 -24.44 -1.90 0.27
C GLN A 320 -23.24 -2.84 0.16
N LEU A 321 -22.44 -2.96 1.22
CA LEU A 321 -21.28 -3.85 1.29
C LEU A 321 -21.66 -5.31 1.58
N GLY A 322 -22.90 -5.60 1.99
CA GLY A 322 -23.39 -6.92 2.34
C GLY A 322 -22.68 -7.50 3.57
N VAL A 323 -22.52 -6.70 4.64
CA VAL A 323 -21.86 -7.08 5.89
C VAL A 323 -22.73 -6.83 7.10
N ALA A 324 -22.56 -7.67 8.13
CA ALA A 324 -23.26 -7.54 9.41
C ALA A 324 -22.56 -6.56 10.37
N HIS A 325 -21.23 -6.38 10.20
CA HIS A 325 -20.41 -5.58 11.10
C HIS A 325 -19.57 -4.57 10.31
N ILE A 326 -19.39 -3.40 10.91
CA ILE A 326 -18.45 -2.36 10.45
C ILE A 326 -17.43 -2.13 11.54
N LEU A 327 -16.16 -2.01 11.14
CA LEU A 327 -15.07 -1.60 12.00
C LEU A 327 -14.59 -0.25 11.52
N GLU A 328 -14.67 0.74 12.39
CA GLU A 328 -14.16 2.09 12.15
C GLU A 328 -13.13 2.47 13.20
N GLY A 329 -12.34 3.48 12.93
CA GLY A 329 -11.34 3.93 13.87
C GLY A 329 -10.67 5.23 13.50
N SER A 330 -9.86 5.70 14.43
CA SER A 330 -9.03 6.89 14.27
C SER A 330 -7.62 6.65 14.78
N VAL A 331 -6.69 7.34 14.16
CA VAL A 331 -5.26 7.28 14.51
C VAL A 331 -4.79 8.70 14.84
N GLN A 332 -4.17 8.84 15.99
CA GLN A 332 -3.53 10.09 16.41
C GLN A 332 -2.08 9.82 16.75
N LYS A 333 -1.17 10.41 16.00
CA LYS A 333 0.26 10.41 16.32
C LYS A 333 0.62 11.72 17.02
N SER A 334 1.35 11.60 18.14
CA SER A 334 1.92 12.72 18.88
C SER A 334 3.36 12.36 19.19
N ALA A 335 4.32 13.15 18.78
CA ALA A 335 5.76 12.97 18.97
C ALA A 335 6.21 11.48 19.12
N ASP A 336 6.18 10.95 20.32
CA ASP A 336 6.65 9.61 20.65
C ASP A 336 5.53 8.58 20.88
N ALA A 337 4.25 8.97 20.72
CA ALA A 337 3.12 8.07 20.98
C ALA A 337 2.13 8.02 19.81
N VAL A 338 1.69 6.83 19.49
CA VAL A 338 0.59 6.59 18.53
C VAL A 338 -0.62 6.07 19.31
N ARG A 339 -1.72 6.79 19.18
CA ARG A 339 -3.01 6.38 19.75
C ARG A 339 -3.92 5.90 18.64
N VAL A 340 -4.45 4.70 18.77
CA VAL A 340 -5.41 4.10 17.85
C VAL A 340 -6.69 3.83 18.61
N ASN A 341 -7.80 4.39 18.17
CA ASN A 341 -9.12 4.04 18.67
C ASN A 341 -9.83 3.21 17.60
N VAL A 342 -10.44 2.12 18.01
CA VAL A 342 -11.16 1.20 17.12
C VAL A 342 -12.52 0.88 17.71
N GLN A 343 -13.56 0.94 16.88
CA GLN A 343 -14.93 0.61 17.25
C GLN A 343 -15.47 -0.46 16.31
N LEU A 344 -16.01 -1.53 16.89
CA LEU A 344 -16.75 -2.55 16.16
C LEU A 344 -18.24 -2.28 16.34
N ILE A 345 -18.95 -2.05 15.24
CA ILE A 345 -20.35 -1.66 15.21
C ILE A 345 -21.17 -2.76 14.56
N LYS A 346 -22.26 -3.15 15.20
CA LYS A 346 -23.26 -4.02 14.60
C LYS A 346 -24.19 -3.19 13.73
N ALA A 347 -24.13 -3.40 12.42
CA ALA A 347 -24.77 -2.55 11.42
C ALA A 347 -26.30 -2.54 11.51
N ALA A 348 -26.92 -3.63 11.99
CA ALA A 348 -28.37 -3.76 12.05
C ALA A 348 -29.05 -2.75 12.99
N ASN A 349 -28.36 -2.26 14.00
CA ASN A 349 -28.93 -1.38 15.03
C ASN A 349 -27.96 -0.27 15.47
N ASP A 350 -26.90 -0.06 14.71
CA ASP A 350 -25.87 0.98 14.96
C ASP A 350 -25.33 0.93 16.42
N SER A 351 -25.20 -0.27 16.97
CA SER A 351 -24.71 -0.46 18.33
C SER A 351 -23.22 -0.80 18.34
N ILE A 352 -22.47 -0.15 19.20
CA ILE A 352 -21.06 -0.47 19.43
C ILE A 352 -21.00 -1.81 20.16
N PHE A 353 -20.33 -2.80 19.53
CA PHE A 353 -20.15 -4.14 20.08
C PHE A 353 -18.81 -4.29 20.81
N GLY A 354 -17.84 -3.46 20.49
CA GLY A 354 -16.52 -3.42 21.13
C GLY A 354 -15.80 -2.11 20.88
N LEU A 355 -15.13 -1.61 21.92
CA LEU A 355 -14.28 -0.44 21.85
C LEU A 355 -12.90 -0.82 22.36
N THR A 356 -11.88 -0.57 21.57
CA THR A 356 -10.47 -0.78 21.96
C THR A 356 -9.66 0.48 21.71
N ARG A 357 -8.87 0.84 22.71
CA ARG A 357 -7.92 1.95 22.64
C ARG A 357 -6.52 1.40 22.82
N LEU A 358 -5.68 1.57 21.82
CA LEU A 358 -4.28 1.19 21.85
C LEU A 358 -3.42 2.45 21.96
N ILE A 359 -2.41 2.42 22.81
CA ILE A 359 -1.40 3.47 22.92
C ILE A 359 -0.05 2.75 22.77
N ALA A 360 0.71 3.14 21.75
CA ALA A 360 2.08 2.69 21.54
C ALA A 360 3.02 3.90 21.74
N ASN A 361 4.05 3.70 22.55
CA ASN A 361 5.11 4.69 22.84
C ASN A 361 6.34 4.40 21.96
#